data_99c2c8e60e87108db63826c7f6473a2e
#
_entry.id   99c2c8e60e87108db63826c7f6473a2e
#
_cell.length_a   1.000
_cell.length_b   1.000
_cell.length_c   1.000
_cell.angle_alpha   90.00
_cell.angle_beta   90.00
_cell.angle_gamma   90.00
#
_symmetry.space_group_name_H-M   'P 1'
#
loop_
_entity.id
_entity.type
_entity.pdbx_description
1 polymer ?
#
loop_
_entity_poly.entity_id
_entity_poly.type
_entity_poly.pdbx_seq_one_letter_code
_entity_poly.pdbx_strand_id
1 'polypeptide(L)'
;RRYYYVLAEGEELLDPRERVEEDPAEYKTSYETSASDVSSAFSKQSQQVINKVRAPLYERRPCTYRYEWLENYTPNTTFYLAVEERNQLHEIGQRLNVGMPAGTYAKQIFNRLLIDLSYHSSRLEGNTYSLAETEKLLLEGMSAGDKIDADKVMILNHKDAINFLVEGINRIHVNDENIRTMHYLLAEGLVPNGAAGVIRSDGVRITSSTYLPMEGKQRLESQLQLIINKAAAINDPFEQSFFLLIHIAYLQAFIDVNKRTARLSANIPLVRNNLSPLSFIDLDKDDYASAMIACYELNNEKPMVELFIRSYIRSCEHYSVVVEAMGIDTLRVLYRGQRRILISEIVGNLLTGSAIKKRIEDFTKEEILEEHRQKFMADVKQDLENLEPFNIAGMGISKQDLMDWKEKQ
;
A
#
# COMPACT_ATOMS: atom_id res chain seq x y z
N ARG A 1 0.58 -5.44 -31.96
CA ARG A 1 1.64 -5.08 -32.94
C ARG A 1 2.75 -4.42 -32.16
N ARG A 2 3.90 -5.09 -32.04
CA ARG A 2 5.17 -4.48 -31.61
C ARG A 2 5.59 -3.52 -32.72
N TYR A 3 5.79 -2.27 -32.41
CA TYR A 3 6.44 -1.33 -33.31
C TYR A 3 7.95 -1.58 -33.22
N TYR A 4 8.54 -2.10 -34.30
CA TYR A 4 9.98 -2.11 -34.48
C TYR A 4 10.37 -0.80 -35.15
N TYR A 5 11.21 -0.01 -34.52
CA TYR A 5 11.93 1.05 -35.20
C TYR A 5 13.16 0.42 -35.87
N VAL A 6 13.21 0.51 -37.19
CA VAL A 6 14.41 0.15 -37.98
C VAL A 6 15.39 1.31 -37.83
N LEU A 7 16.51 1.06 -37.17
CA LEU A 7 17.69 1.93 -37.29
C LEU A 7 18.52 1.45 -38.45
N ALA A 8 18.97 2.42 -39.25
CA ALA A 8 19.77 2.22 -40.43
C ALA A 8 21.19 1.75 -40.09
N GLU A 9 21.64 0.84 -40.91
CA GLU A 9 22.97 0.31 -41.25
C GLU A 9 24.23 0.87 -40.56
N GLY A 10 25.01 -0.08 -40.04
CA GLY A 10 26.46 -0.04 -40.04
C GLY A 10 27.13 -0.16 -38.69
N GLU A 11 27.35 -1.40 -38.22
CA GLU A 11 28.61 -1.76 -37.54
C GLU A 11 28.68 -3.28 -37.31
N GLU A 12 29.87 -3.80 -37.37
CA GLU A 12 30.26 -5.21 -37.52
C GLU A 12 29.86 -6.09 -36.31
N LEU A 13 29.45 -7.32 -36.65
CA LEU A 13 29.18 -8.41 -35.71
C LEU A 13 30.50 -8.93 -35.08
N LEU A 14 30.64 -8.77 -33.78
CA LEU A 14 31.63 -9.50 -32.99
C LEU A 14 31.12 -10.89 -32.61
N ASP A 15 32.02 -11.87 -32.72
CA ASP A 15 31.79 -13.32 -32.51
C ASP A 15 31.33 -13.67 -31.09
N PRO A 16 30.26 -14.50 -30.89
CA PRO A 16 29.68 -14.78 -29.57
C PRO A 16 30.43 -15.86 -28.78
N ARG A 17 31.72 -16.11 -28.97
CA ARG A 17 32.44 -17.24 -28.36
C ARG A 17 33.56 -16.91 -27.37
N GLU A 18 33.57 -15.76 -26.74
CA GLU A 18 34.40 -15.54 -25.55
C GLU A 18 33.57 -15.41 -24.29
N ARG A 19 33.31 -16.56 -23.64
CA ARG A 19 32.88 -16.62 -22.25
C ARG A 19 34.11 -16.55 -21.38
N VAL A 20 34.26 -15.47 -20.62
CA VAL A 20 35.09 -15.44 -19.42
C VAL A 20 34.26 -16.04 -18.30
N GLU A 21 34.70 -17.18 -17.77
CA GLU A 21 34.18 -17.77 -16.54
C GLU A 21 34.72 -16.96 -15.37
N GLU A 22 33.86 -16.18 -14.70
CA GLU A 22 34.13 -15.69 -13.35
C GLU A 22 33.29 -16.46 -12.35
N ASP A 23 33.99 -17.05 -11.37
CA ASP A 23 33.42 -17.79 -10.24
C ASP A 23 32.48 -16.89 -9.41
N PRO A 24 31.22 -17.29 -9.14
CA PRO A 24 30.38 -16.55 -8.23
C PRO A 24 30.71 -16.93 -6.79
N ALA A 25 31.27 -16.00 -6.03
CA ALA A 25 31.39 -16.11 -4.60
C ALA A 25 29.99 -16.32 -3.97
N GLU A 26 29.80 -17.46 -3.34
CA GLU A 26 28.60 -17.84 -2.61
C GLU A 26 28.32 -16.87 -1.46
N TYR A 27 27.31 -16.02 -1.64
CA TYR A 27 26.59 -15.41 -0.52
C TYR A 27 25.45 -16.36 -0.14
N LYS A 28 25.68 -17.21 0.87
CA LYS A 28 24.62 -18.00 1.48
C LYS A 28 23.74 -17.09 2.32
N THR A 29 22.64 -16.62 1.74
CA THR A 29 21.47 -16.22 2.52
C THR A 29 20.70 -17.47 2.87
N SER A 30 20.75 -17.84 4.14
CA SER A 30 20.02 -18.96 4.72
C SER A 30 18.53 -18.68 4.78
N TYR A 31 17.84 -19.00 3.71
CA TYR A 31 16.42 -19.36 3.70
C TYR A 31 16.26 -20.63 2.85
N GLU A 32 16.73 -21.75 3.41
CA GLU A 32 16.23 -23.05 2.98
C GLU A 32 14.80 -23.20 3.51
N THR A 33 13.83 -22.75 2.75
CA THR A 33 12.48 -23.28 2.85
C THR A 33 12.51 -24.67 2.27
N SER A 34 12.35 -25.66 3.16
CA SER A 34 12.15 -27.07 2.83
C SER A 34 11.16 -27.22 1.66
N ALA A 35 11.62 -27.82 0.57
CA ALA A 35 10.79 -28.30 -0.52
C ALA A 35 9.92 -29.47 -0.03
N SER A 36 8.82 -29.17 0.63
CA SER A 36 7.71 -30.09 0.87
C SER A 36 6.43 -29.28 0.99
N ASP A 37 5.50 -29.54 0.08
CA ASP A 37 4.20 -28.93 -0.12
C ASP A 37 4.24 -27.54 -0.78
N VAL A 38 4.32 -27.53 -2.12
CA VAL A 38 3.73 -26.47 -2.94
C VAL A 38 2.21 -26.60 -2.81
N SER A 39 1.68 -26.15 -1.66
CA SER A 39 0.24 -25.98 -1.50
C SER A 39 -0.20 -24.99 -2.57
N SER A 40 -1.12 -25.38 -3.44
CA SER A 40 -1.72 -24.52 -4.43
C SER A 40 -2.06 -23.17 -3.79
N ALA A 41 -1.69 -22.07 -4.44
CA ALA A 41 -2.01 -20.71 -4.00
C ALA A 41 -3.52 -20.49 -3.82
N PHE A 42 -4.34 -21.41 -4.29
CA PHE A 42 -5.79 -21.35 -4.36
C PHE A 42 -6.46 -22.55 -3.72
N SER A 43 -7.62 -22.32 -3.12
CA SER A 43 -8.53 -23.37 -2.71
C SER A 43 -8.93 -24.25 -3.90
N LYS A 44 -9.44 -25.46 -3.66
CA LYS A 44 -9.89 -26.36 -4.72
C LYS A 44 -10.95 -25.70 -5.64
N GLN A 45 -11.82 -24.87 -5.08
CA GLN A 45 -12.84 -24.16 -5.83
C GLN A 45 -12.24 -23.08 -6.73
N SER A 46 -11.37 -22.26 -6.20
CA SER A 46 -10.66 -21.23 -6.96
C SER A 46 -9.73 -21.84 -8.00
N GLN A 47 -9.08 -22.97 -7.68
CA GLN A 47 -8.23 -23.68 -8.66
C GLN A 47 -9.02 -24.13 -9.90
N GLN A 48 -10.29 -24.55 -9.74
CA GLN A 48 -11.13 -24.88 -10.90
C GLN A 48 -11.42 -23.65 -11.78
N VAL A 49 -11.58 -22.47 -11.16
CA VAL A 49 -11.76 -21.21 -11.88
C VAL A 49 -10.47 -20.82 -12.60
N ILE A 50 -9.34 -20.90 -11.90
CA ILE A 50 -8.00 -20.60 -12.45
C ILE A 50 -7.68 -21.51 -13.64
N ASN A 51 -7.98 -22.82 -13.57
CA ASN A 51 -7.76 -23.73 -14.69
C ASN A 51 -8.57 -23.34 -15.93
N LYS A 52 -9.82 -22.84 -15.76
CA LYS A 52 -10.64 -22.36 -16.89
C LYS A 52 -10.01 -21.13 -17.56
N VAL A 53 -9.50 -20.17 -16.80
CA VAL A 53 -8.92 -18.94 -17.37
C VAL A 53 -7.49 -19.11 -17.85
N ARG A 54 -6.81 -20.19 -17.46
CA ARG A 54 -5.50 -20.60 -17.99
C ARG A 54 -5.59 -21.46 -19.26
N ALA A 55 -6.79 -21.92 -19.61
CA ALA A 55 -7.01 -22.60 -20.88
C ALA A 55 -6.61 -21.69 -22.06
N PRO A 56 -6.21 -22.24 -23.21
CA PRO A 56 -5.89 -21.46 -24.40
C PRO A 56 -7.02 -20.49 -24.79
N LEU A 57 -6.67 -19.33 -25.34
CA LEU A 57 -7.65 -18.28 -25.69
C LEU A 57 -8.78 -18.79 -26.62
N TYR A 58 -8.45 -19.68 -27.53
CA TYR A 58 -9.44 -20.24 -28.48
C TYR A 58 -10.46 -21.19 -27.81
N GLU A 59 -10.18 -21.68 -26.62
CA GLU A 59 -11.12 -22.51 -25.83
C GLU A 59 -12.00 -21.67 -24.91
N ARG A 60 -11.65 -20.39 -24.69
CA ARG A 60 -12.38 -19.49 -23.80
C ARG A 60 -13.39 -18.64 -24.60
N ARG A 61 -14.60 -18.50 -24.04
CA ARG A 61 -15.65 -17.71 -24.70
C ARG A 61 -15.34 -16.22 -24.63
N PRO A 62 -15.49 -15.47 -25.76
CA PRO A 62 -15.45 -14.02 -25.72
C PRO A 62 -16.51 -13.46 -24.78
N CYS A 63 -16.14 -12.43 -24.03
CA CYS A 63 -17.03 -11.76 -23.10
C CYS A 63 -16.81 -10.25 -23.14
N THR A 64 -17.76 -9.48 -22.65
CA THR A 64 -17.73 -8.02 -22.59
C THR A 64 -18.07 -7.57 -21.19
N TYR A 65 -17.97 -6.26 -20.95
CA TYR A 65 -18.33 -5.65 -19.68
C TYR A 65 -19.78 -5.97 -19.31
N ARG A 66 -20.01 -6.48 -18.11
CA ARG A 66 -21.34 -6.81 -17.58
C ARG A 66 -21.72 -5.77 -16.53
N TYR A 67 -22.74 -4.98 -16.85
CA TYR A 67 -23.23 -3.94 -15.97
C TYR A 67 -23.79 -4.49 -14.65
N GLU A 68 -24.45 -5.63 -14.75
CA GLU A 68 -25.15 -6.28 -13.63
C GLU A 68 -24.21 -6.62 -12.48
N TRP A 69 -22.93 -6.92 -12.76
CA TRP A 69 -21.98 -7.24 -11.71
C TRP A 69 -21.74 -6.05 -10.76
N LEU A 70 -21.67 -4.84 -11.30
CA LEU A 70 -21.58 -3.62 -10.52
C LEU A 70 -22.94 -3.19 -9.97
N GLU A 71 -24.01 -3.22 -10.78
CA GLU A 71 -25.34 -2.74 -10.44
C GLU A 71 -25.93 -3.52 -9.27
N ASN A 72 -25.78 -4.86 -9.26
CA ASN A 72 -26.27 -5.72 -8.17
C ASN A 72 -25.47 -5.61 -6.87
N TYR A 73 -24.30 -4.98 -6.88
CA TYR A 73 -23.58 -4.73 -5.64
C TYR A 73 -24.21 -3.56 -4.88
N THR A 74 -24.73 -3.83 -3.68
CA THR A 74 -25.30 -2.82 -2.78
C THR A 74 -24.35 -2.60 -1.60
N PRO A 75 -23.74 -1.41 -1.44
CA PRO A 75 -22.82 -1.12 -0.34
C PRO A 75 -23.42 -1.47 1.04
N ASN A 76 -22.62 -2.09 1.89
CA ASN A 76 -22.98 -2.52 3.26
C ASN A 76 -24.09 -3.58 3.34
N THR A 77 -24.50 -4.15 2.20
CA THR A 77 -25.48 -5.25 2.13
C THR A 77 -24.89 -6.43 1.35
N THR A 78 -24.29 -6.14 0.20
CA THR A 78 -23.52 -7.11 -0.58
C THR A 78 -22.05 -7.00 -0.19
N PHE A 79 -21.37 -8.14 -0.04
CA PHE A 79 -19.96 -8.20 0.32
C PHE A 79 -19.25 -9.24 -0.53
N TYR A 80 -18.05 -8.92 -0.98
CA TYR A 80 -17.12 -9.86 -1.61
C TYR A 80 -16.33 -10.66 -0.57
N LEU A 81 -15.96 -9.98 0.54
CA LEU A 81 -15.26 -10.60 1.66
C LEU A 81 -16.28 -11.11 2.68
N ALA A 82 -16.19 -12.38 3.09
CA ALA A 82 -17.02 -12.93 4.15
C ALA A 82 -16.80 -12.17 5.47
N VAL A 83 -17.76 -12.25 6.38
CA VAL A 83 -17.68 -11.56 7.67
C VAL A 83 -16.49 -12.03 8.51
N GLU A 84 -16.19 -13.33 8.46
CA GLU A 84 -15.05 -13.95 9.14
C GLU A 84 -13.72 -13.44 8.56
N GLU A 85 -13.64 -13.31 7.24
CA GLU A 85 -12.46 -12.77 6.53
C GLU A 85 -12.22 -11.31 6.90
N ARG A 86 -13.27 -10.47 6.91
CA ARG A 86 -13.16 -9.07 7.32
C ARG A 86 -12.71 -8.93 8.78
N ASN A 87 -13.29 -9.72 9.69
CA ASN A 87 -12.89 -9.71 11.10
C ASN A 87 -11.42 -10.10 11.28
N GLN A 88 -10.97 -11.14 10.60
CA GLN A 88 -9.56 -11.55 10.60
C GLN A 88 -8.65 -10.43 10.08
N LEU A 89 -9.03 -9.77 8.99
CA LEU A 89 -8.25 -8.68 8.40
C LEU A 89 -8.19 -7.46 9.35
N HIS A 90 -9.28 -7.16 10.05
CA HIS A 90 -9.29 -6.10 11.07
C HIS A 90 -8.36 -6.41 12.23
N GLU A 91 -8.41 -7.62 12.77
CA GLU A 91 -7.54 -8.06 13.86
C GLU A 91 -6.05 -7.97 13.49
N ILE A 92 -5.70 -8.50 12.32
CA ILE A 92 -4.30 -8.51 11.85
C ILE A 92 -3.85 -7.12 11.39
N GLY A 93 -4.73 -6.33 10.80
CA GLY A 93 -4.40 -5.06 10.15
C GLY A 93 -4.33 -3.86 11.06
N GLN A 94 -4.96 -3.92 12.25
CA GLN A 94 -4.97 -2.81 13.19
C GLN A 94 -3.57 -2.60 13.79
N ARG A 95 -3.00 -1.43 13.58
CA ARG A 95 -1.62 -1.08 13.99
C ARG A 95 -1.55 0.05 15.00
N LEU A 96 -2.56 0.89 15.04
CA LEU A 96 -2.63 2.03 15.96
C LEU A 96 -4.02 2.09 16.59
N ASN A 97 -4.08 2.64 17.79
CA ASN A 97 -5.34 2.83 18.49
C ASN A 97 -6.27 3.81 17.77
N VAL A 98 -7.55 3.63 17.99
CA VAL A 98 -8.62 4.50 17.48
C VAL A 98 -8.35 5.95 17.93
N GLY A 99 -8.44 6.90 16.99
CA GLY A 99 -8.28 8.33 17.28
C GLY A 99 -6.98 8.97 16.77
N MET A 100 -6.04 8.18 16.24
CA MET A 100 -4.85 8.76 15.58
C MET A 100 -5.22 9.40 14.23
N PRO A 101 -4.54 10.51 13.84
CA PRO A 101 -4.73 11.12 12.54
C PRO A 101 -4.54 10.11 11.40
N ALA A 102 -5.34 10.23 10.34
CA ALA A 102 -5.24 9.37 9.16
C ALA A 102 -3.81 9.31 8.62
N GLY A 103 -3.35 8.11 8.23
CA GLY A 103 -2.04 7.90 7.64
C GLY A 103 -0.86 7.92 8.61
N THR A 104 -1.09 8.00 9.92
CA THR A 104 0.01 8.00 10.91
C THR A 104 0.88 6.75 10.78
N TYR A 105 0.26 5.57 10.67
CA TYR A 105 1.00 4.32 10.51
C TYR A 105 1.77 4.25 9.18
N ALA A 106 1.13 4.60 8.07
CA ALA A 106 1.79 4.61 6.76
C ALA A 106 2.99 5.56 6.72
N LYS A 107 2.92 6.70 7.42
CA LYS A 107 4.06 7.63 7.55
C LYS A 107 5.21 7.06 8.39
N GLN A 108 4.93 6.25 9.40
CA GLN A 108 5.97 5.60 10.20
C GLN A 108 6.80 4.61 9.37
N ILE A 109 6.14 3.84 8.48
CA ILE A 109 6.80 2.84 7.63
C ILE A 109 7.11 3.37 6.23
N PHE A 110 7.02 4.69 6.00
CA PHE A 110 6.93 5.30 4.67
C PHE A 110 8.05 4.87 3.71
N ASN A 111 9.31 4.93 4.14
CA ASN A 111 10.43 4.58 3.27
C ASN A 111 10.35 3.12 2.81
N ARG A 112 9.98 2.22 3.71
CA ARG A 112 9.83 0.81 3.37
C ARG A 112 8.61 0.56 2.51
N LEU A 113 7.47 1.16 2.84
CA LEU A 113 6.25 1.11 2.03
C LEU A 113 6.51 1.59 0.60
N LEU A 114 7.25 2.69 0.45
CA LEU A 114 7.62 3.26 -0.84
C LEU A 114 8.38 2.24 -1.71
N ILE A 115 9.39 1.59 -1.12
CA ILE A 115 10.20 0.59 -1.82
C ILE A 115 9.35 -0.64 -2.17
N ASP A 116 8.67 -1.23 -1.19
CA ASP A 116 7.93 -2.47 -1.37
C ASP A 116 6.77 -2.32 -2.36
N LEU A 117 5.93 -1.30 -2.19
CA LEU A 117 4.79 -1.11 -3.07
C LEU A 117 5.21 -0.75 -4.50
N SER A 118 6.26 0.06 -4.67
CA SER A 118 6.82 0.36 -6.00
C SER A 118 7.37 -0.90 -6.67
N TYR A 119 8.14 -1.70 -5.95
CA TYR A 119 8.72 -2.94 -6.46
C TYR A 119 7.66 -3.99 -6.81
N HIS A 120 6.83 -4.39 -5.83
CA HIS A 120 5.88 -5.48 -6.03
C HIS A 120 4.80 -5.12 -7.05
N SER A 121 4.25 -3.89 -7.01
CA SER A 121 3.25 -3.45 -7.98
C SER A 121 3.81 -3.36 -9.40
N SER A 122 5.05 -2.91 -9.58
CA SER A 122 5.72 -2.86 -10.90
C SER A 122 6.03 -4.27 -11.42
N ARG A 123 6.48 -5.18 -10.54
CA ARG A 123 6.79 -6.56 -10.90
C ARG A 123 5.56 -7.33 -11.41
N LEU A 124 4.39 -7.08 -10.87
CA LEU A 124 3.12 -7.64 -11.38
C LEU A 124 2.80 -7.18 -12.82
N GLU A 125 3.35 -6.08 -13.29
CA GLU A 125 3.25 -5.62 -14.68
C GLU A 125 4.43 -6.12 -15.55
N GLY A 126 5.39 -6.82 -14.97
CA GLY A 126 6.54 -7.39 -15.67
C GLY A 126 7.78 -6.52 -15.65
N ASN A 127 7.88 -5.55 -14.75
CA ASN A 127 9.10 -4.81 -14.49
C ASN A 127 10.24 -5.77 -14.13
N THR A 128 11.43 -5.50 -14.66
CA THR A 128 12.60 -6.38 -14.58
C THR A 128 13.58 -6.02 -13.47
N TYR A 129 13.41 -4.86 -12.84
CA TYR A 129 14.26 -4.41 -11.74
C TYR A 129 14.17 -5.34 -10.53
N SER A 130 15.30 -5.61 -9.90
CA SER A 130 15.36 -6.27 -8.59
C SER A 130 14.93 -5.31 -7.47
N LEU A 131 14.67 -5.86 -6.28
CA LEU A 131 14.35 -5.05 -5.10
C LEU A 131 15.49 -4.07 -4.76
N ALA A 132 16.74 -4.52 -4.82
CA ALA A 132 17.92 -3.69 -4.54
C ALA A 132 18.09 -2.54 -5.55
N GLU A 133 17.86 -2.80 -6.83
CA GLU A 133 17.90 -1.75 -7.86
C GLU A 133 16.76 -0.75 -7.69
N THR A 134 15.56 -1.25 -7.34
CA THR A 134 14.41 -0.39 -7.03
C THR A 134 14.70 0.51 -5.82
N GLU A 135 15.23 -0.06 -4.74
CA GLU A 135 15.61 0.68 -3.54
C GLU A 135 16.65 1.76 -3.86
N LYS A 136 17.71 1.39 -4.57
CA LYS A 136 18.75 2.32 -5.01
C LYS A 136 18.17 3.47 -5.83
N LEU A 137 17.32 3.16 -6.82
CA LEU A 137 16.69 4.16 -7.68
C LEU A 137 15.80 5.13 -6.88
N LEU A 138 15.06 4.63 -5.89
CA LEU A 138 14.15 5.45 -5.09
C LEU A 138 14.86 6.33 -4.06
N LEU A 139 15.97 5.86 -3.48
CA LEU A 139 16.73 6.57 -2.45
C LEU A 139 17.78 7.51 -3.03
N GLU A 140 18.53 7.07 -4.03
CA GLU A 140 19.63 7.83 -4.63
C GLU A 140 19.19 8.67 -5.85
N GLY A 141 18.04 8.30 -6.45
CA GLY A 141 17.55 8.94 -7.66
C GLY A 141 18.30 8.50 -8.92
N MET A 142 18.12 9.24 -10.01
CA MET A 142 18.79 9.00 -11.28
C MET A 142 20.13 9.75 -11.33
N SER A 143 21.18 9.06 -11.78
CA SER A 143 22.47 9.69 -12.07
C SER A 143 22.45 10.38 -13.43
N ALA A 144 23.23 11.45 -13.58
CA ALA A 144 23.41 12.11 -14.89
C ALA A 144 24.06 11.11 -15.88
N GLY A 145 23.37 10.82 -16.98
CA GLY A 145 23.79 9.85 -17.98
C GLY A 145 23.13 8.47 -17.89
N ASP A 146 22.30 8.22 -16.89
CA ASP A 146 21.51 6.99 -16.81
C ASP A 146 20.53 6.89 -17.99
N LYS A 147 20.48 5.70 -18.60
CA LYS A 147 19.46 5.41 -19.62
C LYS A 147 18.09 5.37 -18.96
N ILE A 148 17.16 6.15 -19.52
CA ILE A 148 15.75 6.13 -19.11
C ILE A 148 15.06 5.05 -19.93
N ASP A 149 14.48 4.06 -19.24
CA ASP A 149 13.60 3.05 -19.82
C ASP A 149 12.22 3.06 -19.13
N ALA A 150 11.26 2.36 -19.73
CA ALA A 150 9.90 2.31 -19.22
C ALA A 150 9.82 1.72 -17.80
N ASP A 151 10.70 0.79 -17.46
CA ASP A 151 10.75 0.14 -16.13
C ASP A 151 11.17 1.13 -15.05
N LYS A 152 12.19 1.98 -15.31
CA LYS A 152 12.59 3.09 -14.43
C LYS A 152 11.48 4.10 -14.23
N VAL A 153 10.87 4.55 -15.34
CA VAL A 153 9.75 5.51 -15.29
C VAL A 153 8.61 4.94 -14.46
N MET A 154 8.28 3.65 -14.63
CA MET A 154 7.24 2.98 -13.85
C MET A 154 7.52 3.04 -12.33
N ILE A 155 8.76 2.78 -11.89
CA ILE A 155 9.15 2.82 -10.47
C ILE A 155 9.07 4.26 -9.93
N LEU A 156 9.59 5.25 -10.67
CA LEU A 156 9.55 6.66 -10.26
C LEU A 156 8.11 7.18 -10.18
N ASN A 157 7.26 6.81 -11.12
CA ASN A 157 5.83 7.14 -11.08
C ASN A 157 5.14 6.54 -9.86
N HIS A 158 5.48 5.32 -9.45
CA HIS A 158 4.97 4.75 -8.21
C HIS A 158 5.42 5.57 -7.00
N LYS A 159 6.69 6.03 -6.96
CA LYS A 159 7.18 6.92 -5.88
C LYS A 159 6.29 8.15 -5.74
N ASP A 160 6.02 8.86 -6.82
CA ASP A 160 5.25 10.09 -6.79
C ASP A 160 3.79 9.83 -6.40
N ALA A 161 3.20 8.76 -6.90
CA ALA A 161 1.82 8.38 -6.58
C ALA A 161 1.65 7.89 -5.12
N ILE A 162 2.64 7.18 -4.56
CA ILE A 162 2.64 6.77 -3.14
C ILE A 162 2.86 7.98 -2.23
N ASN A 163 3.78 8.89 -2.60
CA ASN A 163 3.96 10.17 -1.89
C ASN A 163 2.65 10.95 -1.83
N PHE A 164 1.97 11.11 -2.98
CA PHE A 164 0.67 11.76 -3.06
C PHE A 164 -0.32 11.13 -2.08
N LEU A 165 -0.45 9.79 -2.08
CA LEU A 165 -1.38 9.08 -1.19
C LEU A 165 -1.04 9.30 0.28
N VAL A 166 0.21 9.08 0.70
CA VAL A 166 0.57 9.05 2.14
C VAL A 166 0.63 10.45 2.73
N GLU A 167 1.24 11.41 2.01
CA GLU A 167 1.33 12.79 2.51
C GLU A 167 -0.01 13.52 2.43
N GLY A 168 -0.79 13.25 1.38
CA GLY A 168 -2.09 13.88 1.13
C GLY A 168 -3.28 13.25 1.85
N ILE A 169 -3.10 12.14 2.59
CA ILE A 169 -4.18 11.28 3.04
C ILE A 169 -5.31 11.96 3.82
N ASN A 170 -5.02 13.03 4.55
CA ASN A 170 -6.04 13.79 5.26
C ASN A 170 -7.08 14.43 4.32
N ARG A 171 -6.70 14.70 3.07
CA ARG A 171 -7.53 15.32 2.02
C ARG A 171 -7.98 14.32 0.95
N ILE A 172 -7.29 13.18 0.85
CA ILE A 172 -7.59 12.17 -0.16
C ILE A 172 -8.76 11.31 0.29
N HIS A 173 -9.79 11.26 -0.55
CA HIS A 173 -10.98 10.43 -0.42
C HIS A 173 -11.19 9.64 -1.70
N VAL A 174 -12.06 8.65 -1.68
CA VAL A 174 -12.49 7.93 -2.88
C VAL A 174 -13.41 8.87 -3.68
N ASN A 175 -12.84 9.56 -4.67
CA ASN A 175 -13.53 10.44 -5.60
C ASN A 175 -12.85 10.43 -6.98
N ASP A 176 -13.51 10.99 -7.99
CA ASP A 176 -13.02 11.02 -9.38
C ASP A 176 -11.68 11.75 -9.50
N GLU A 177 -11.53 12.89 -8.86
CA GLU A 177 -10.30 13.70 -8.89
C GLU A 177 -9.09 12.90 -8.38
N ASN A 178 -9.18 12.29 -7.20
CA ASN A 178 -8.07 11.57 -6.61
C ASN A 178 -7.71 10.29 -7.41
N ILE A 179 -8.69 9.56 -7.93
CA ILE A 179 -8.43 8.38 -8.77
C ILE A 179 -7.75 8.78 -10.08
N ARG A 180 -8.21 9.86 -10.71
CA ARG A 180 -7.56 10.39 -11.93
C ARG A 180 -6.17 10.95 -11.65
N THR A 181 -5.96 11.61 -10.50
CA THR A 181 -4.64 12.08 -10.09
C THR A 181 -3.68 10.93 -9.88
N MET A 182 -4.11 9.85 -9.19
CA MET A 182 -3.30 8.64 -9.04
C MET A 182 -2.95 8.02 -10.40
N HIS A 183 -3.93 7.93 -11.30
CA HIS A 183 -3.66 7.47 -12.66
C HIS A 183 -2.69 8.39 -13.39
N TYR A 184 -2.86 9.71 -13.29
CA TYR A 184 -1.96 10.68 -13.92
C TYR A 184 -0.51 10.45 -13.48
N LEU A 185 -0.27 10.39 -12.16
CA LEU A 185 1.06 10.17 -11.60
C LEU A 185 1.66 8.82 -12.02
N LEU A 186 0.85 7.76 -12.01
CA LEU A 186 1.31 6.41 -12.41
C LEU A 186 1.55 6.26 -13.92
N ALA A 187 0.94 7.10 -14.75
CA ALA A 187 0.93 6.98 -16.20
C ALA A 187 1.86 7.98 -16.91
N GLU A 188 2.39 8.98 -16.21
CA GLU A 188 3.22 10.02 -16.79
C GLU A 188 4.43 9.43 -17.52
N GLY A 189 4.63 9.83 -18.78
CA GLY A 189 5.70 9.30 -19.63
C GLY A 189 5.54 7.84 -20.10
N LEU A 190 4.47 7.12 -19.67
CA LEU A 190 4.17 5.74 -20.05
C LEU A 190 2.98 5.60 -21.00
N VAL A 191 2.21 6.65 -21.16
CA VAL A 191 1.06 6.72 -22.08
C VAL A 191 1.22 7.90 -23.04
N PRO A 192 0.46 7.95 -24.16
CA PRO A 192 0.52 9.09 -25.07
C PRO A 192 0.28 10.43 -24.39
N ASN A 193 0.93 11.50 -24.87
CA ASN A 193 0.78 12.84 -24.32
C ASN A 193 -0.70 13.24 -24.23
N GLY A 194 -1.10 13.74 -23.05
CA GLY A 194 -2.48 14.13 -22.76
C GLY A 194 -3.42 13.00 -22.40
N ALA A 195 -2.97 11.74 -22.35
CA ALA A 195 -3.80 10.59 -21.96
C ALA A 195 -3.73 10.26 -20.46
N ALA A 196 -2.69 10.72 -19.74
CA ALA A 196 -2.57 10.52 -18.31
C ALA A 196 -3.72 11.22 -17.55
N GLY A 197 -4.42 10.50 -16.66
CA GLY A 197 -5.57 11.00 -15.91
C GLY A 197 -6.86 11.15 -16.74
N VAL A 198 -6.83 10.86 -18.04
CA VAL A 198 -7.96 11.11 -18.97
C VAL A 198 -8.67 9.81 -19.32
N ILE A 199 -10.01 9.81 -19.23
CA ILE A 199 -10.82 8.68 -19.67
C ILE A 199 -10.68 8.52 -21.19
N ARG A 200 -10.36 7.30 -21.62
CA ARG A 200 -10.12 6.98 -23.02
C ARG A 200 -11.38 7.12 -23.91
N SER A 201 -11.13 7.48 -25.15
CA SER A 201 -12.11 7.40 -26.24
C SER A 201 -11.96 6.11 -27.06
N ASP A 202 -10.74 5.57 -27.10
CA ASP A 202 -10.38 4.46 -27.95
C ASP A 202 -10.59 3.10 -27.25
N GLY A 203 -10.80 2.05 -28.04
CA GLY A 203 -10.88 0.68 -27.55
C GLY A 203 -9.52 0.17 -27.05
N VAL A 204 -9.53 -0.61 -25.98
CA VAL A 204 -8.36 -1.30 -25.45
C VAL A 204 -8.58 -2.82 -25.43
N ARG A 205 -7.48 -3.58 -25.43
CA ARG A 205 -7.52 -5.04 -25.34
C ARG A 205 -6.56 -5.53 -24.28
N ILE A 206 -6.96 -6.58 -23.57
CA ILE A 206 -6.12 -7.30 -22.63
C ILE A 206 -5.55 -8.51 -23.36
N THR A 207 -4.22 -8.53 -23.58
CA THR A 207 -3.55 -9.50 -24.47
C THR A 207 -3.79 -10.96 -24.09
N SER A 208 -3.89 -11.26 -22.79
CA SER A 208 -4.07 -12.63 -22.27
C SER A 208 -5.53 -12.99 -21.96
N SER A 209 -6.50 -12.17 -22.38
CA SER A 209 -7.92 -12.35 -22.06
C SER A 209 -8.82 -12.25 -23.29
N THR A 210 -9.93 -12.96 -23.26
CA THR A 210 -11.04 -12.85 -24.22
C THR A 210 -12.00 -11.71 -23.86
N TYR A 211 -11.76 -11.01 -22.75
CA TYR A 211 -12.57 -9.88 -22.31
C TYR A 211 -12.37 -8.66 -23.21
N LEU A 212 -13.47 -8.14 -23.69
CA LEU A 212 -13.54 -6.88 -24.45
C LEU A 212 -14.08 -5.79 -23.51
N PRO A 213 -13.21 -4.87 -23.04
CA PRO A 213 -13.62 -3.77 -22.18
C PRO A 213 -14.66 -2.88 -22.87
N MET A 214 -15.52 -2.26 -22.05
CA MET A 214 -16.51 -1.29 -22.51
C MET A 214 -15.87 -0.19 -23.36
N GLU A 215 -16.56 0.26 -24.38
CA GLU A 215 -16.17 1.37 -25.22
C GLU A 215 -17.12 2.58 -25.05
N GLY A 216 -16.63 3.75 -25.41
CA GLY A 216 -17.38 5.00 -25.38
C GLY A 216 -17.14 5.82 -24.12
N LYS A 217 -16.50 6.99 -24.29
CA LYS A 217 -16.04 7.86 -23.22
C LYS A 217 -17.13 8.17 -22.18
N GLN A 218 -18.32 8.61 -22.61
CA GLN A 218 -19.41 8.95 -21.69
C GLN A 218 -19.88 7.75 -20.85
N ARG A 219 -19.92 6.56 -21.44
CA ARG A 219 -20.29 5.33 -20.71
C ARG A 219 -19.22 4.97 -19.68
N LEU A 220 -17.95 5.10 -20.05
CA LEU A 220 -16.82 4.87 -19.14
C LEU A 220 -16.84 5.87 -17.97
N GLU A 221 -17.09 7.16 -18.25
CA GLU A 221 -17.22 8.19 -17.22
C GLU A 221 -18.38 7.89 -16.26
N SER A 222 -19.55 7.52 -16.81
CA SER A 222 -20.74 7.17 -16.00
C SER A 222 -20.47 5.93 -15.13
N GLN A 223 -19.81 4.90 -15.65
CA GLN A 223 -19.51 3.70 -14.88
C GLN A 223 -18.40 3.93 -13.85
N LEU A 224 -17.38 4.72 -14.16
CA LEU A 224 -16.37 5.12 -13.18
C LEU A 224 -17.01 5.89 -12.03
N GLN A 225 -17.91 6.83 -12.33
CA GLN A 225 -18.63 7.57 -11.30
C GLN A 225 -19.51 6.65 -10.45
N LEU A 226 -20.16 5.64 -11.04
CA LEU A 226 -20.93 4.64 -10.28
C LEU A 226 -20.05 3.80 -9.36
N ILE A 227 -18.87 3.37 -9.84
CA ILE A 227 -17.87 2.66 -9.01
C ILE A 227 -17.47 3.54 -7.82
N ILE A 228 -17.11 4.79 -8.08
CA ILE A 228 -16.69 5.74 -7.06
C ILE A 228 -17.78 5.96 -6.01
N ASN A 229 -19.02 6.19 -6.45
CA ASN A 229 -20.14 6.43 -5.55
C ASN A 229 -20.42 5.21 -4.66
N LYS A 230 -20.42 4.01 -5.22
CA LYS A 230 -20.59 2.78 -4.45
C LYS A 230 -19.42 2.55 -3.50
N ALA A 231 -18.19 2.71 -3.97
CA ALA A 231 -17.00 2.58 -3.13
C ALA A 231 -17.03 3.55 -1.95
N ALA A 232 -17.34 4.83 -2.19
CA ALA A 232 -17.40 5.84 -1.14
C ALA A 232 -18.48 5.56 -0.08
N ALA A 233 -19.51 4.78 -0.42
CA ALA A 233 -20.59 4.37 0.49
C ALA A 233 -20.26 3.11 1.29
N ILE A 234 -19.19 2.37 0.99
CA ILE A 234 -18.78 1.17 1.73
C ILE A 234 -18.13 1.61 3.05
N ASN A 235 -18.64 1.10 4.17
CA ASN A 235 -18.15 1.44 5.51
C ASN A 235 -16.91 0.63 5.92
N ASP A 236 -16.86 -0.65 5.55
CA ASP A 236 -15.74 -1.52 5.89
C ASP A 236 -14.52 -1.21 5.00
N PRO A 237 -13.35 -0.85 5.55
CA PRO A 237 -12.20 -0.43 4.77
C PRO A 237 -11.58 -1.56 3.93
N PHE A 238 -11.72 -2.82 4.35
CA PHE A 238 -11.22 -3.97 3.57
C PHE A 238 -12.12 -4.27 2.39
N GLU A 239 -13.43 -4.26 2.61
CA GLU A 239 -14.40 -4.40 1.52
C GLU A 239 -14.27 -3.26 0.51
N GLN A 240 -14.11 -2.01 1.00
CA GLN A 240 -13.87 -0.84 0.15
C GLN A 240 -12.57 -0.97 -0.66
N SER A 241 -11.50 -1.45 -0.03
CA SER A 241 -10.20 -1.71 -0.67
C SER A 241 -10.32 -2.76 -1.78
N PHE A 242 -10.93 -3.89 -1.47
CA PHE A 242 -11.14 -4.97 -2.43
C PHE A 242 -12.05 -4.56 -3.59
N PHE A 243 -13.15 -3.86 -3.30
CA PHE A 243 -14.07 -3.32 -4.30
C PHE A 243 -13.34 -2.41 -5.31
N LEU A 244 -12.52 -1.47 -4.82
CA LEU A 244 -11.72 -0.59 -5.68
C LEU A 244 -10.72 -1.38 -6.53
N LEU A 245 -10.05 -2.37 -5.94
CA LEU A 245 -9.08 -3.22 -6.62
C LEU A 245 -9.66 -3.91 -7.86
N ILE A 246 -10.85 -4.50 -7.74
CA ILE A 246 -11.42 -5.27 -8.83
C ILE A 246 -12.19 -4.39 -9.83
N HIS A 247 -13.01 -3.44 -9.38
CA HIS A 247 -13.89 -2.70 -10.29
C HIS A 247 -13.17 -1.64 -11.12
N ILE A 248 -12.15 -0.95 -10.58
CA ILE A 248 -11.32 -0.04 -11.39
C ILE A 248 -10.57 -0.82 -12.46
N ALA A 249 -9.99 -1.97 -12.10
CA ALA A 249 -9.28 -2.82 -13.04
C ALA A 249 -10.23 -3.45 -14.08
N TYR A 250 -11.47 -3.84 -13.70
CA TYR A 250 -12.46 -4.41 -14.61
C TYR A 250 -12.96 -3.41 -15.63
N LEU A 251 -13.23 -2.18 -15.22
CA LEU A 251 -13.76 -1.13 -16.12
C LEU A 251 -12.80 -0.78 -17.26
N GLN A 252 -11.47 -0.80 -16.99
CA GLN A 252 -10.46 -0.38 -17.96
C GLN A 252 -10.76 1.02 -18.52
N ALA A 253 -11.01 1.99 -17.63
CA ALA A 253 -11.43 3.34 -18.01
C ALA A 253 -10.35 4.16 -18.72
N PHE A 254 -9.08 3.82 -18.55
CA PHE A 254 -7.93 4.52 -19.11
C PHE A 254 -7.27 3.71 -20.21
N ILE A 255 -6.45 4.36 -21.03
CA ILE A 255 -5.77 3.71 -22.18
C ILE A 255 -4.82 2.61 -21.73
N ASP A 256 -4.16 2.79 -20.59
CA ASP A 256 -3.29 1.81 -19.91
C ASP A 256 -3.29 2.11 -18.41
N VAL A 257 -2.43 1.47 -17.62
CA VAL A 257 -2.18 1.72 -16.17
C VAL A 257 -3.38 1.42 -15.25
N ASN A 258 -4.46 0.84 -15.77
CA ASN A 258 -5.69 0.58 -15.01
C ASN A 258 -5.47 -0.31 -13.77
N LYS A 259 -4.67 -1.39 -13.90
CA LYS A 259 -4.38 -2.30 -12.78
C LYS A 259 -3.52 -1.63 -11.69
N ARG A 260 -2.52 -0.83 -12.09
CA ARG A 260 -1.68 -0.07 -11.14
C ARG A 260 -2.50 0.96 -10.38
N THR A 261 -3.39 1.68 -11.08
CA THR A 261 -4.34 2.62 -10.47
C THR A 261 -5.27 1.92 -9.49
N ALA A 262 -5.81 0.75 -9.85
CA ALA A 262 -6.67 -0.05 -8.98
C ALA A 262 -5.93 -0.47 -7.69
N ARG A 263 -4.69 -0.98 -7.80
CA ARG A 263 -3.85 -1.38 -6.64
C ARG A 263 -3.54 -0.21 -5.70
N LEU A 264 -3.21 0.95 -6.26
CA LEU A 264 -2.94 2.12 -5.42
C LEU A 264 -4.23 2.67 -4.79
N SER A 265 -5.33 2.75 -5.54
CA SER A 265 -6.62 3.20 -5.02
C SER A 265 -7.15 2.31 -3.90
N ALA A 266 -6.88 1.00 -3.94
CA ALA A 266 -7.20 0.07 -2.88
C ALA A 266 -6.54 0.41 -1.53
N ASN A 267 -5.43 1.14 -1.54
CA ASN A 267 -4.75 1.59 -0.33
C ASN A 267 -5.38 2.85 0.31
N ILE A 268 -6.27 3.58 -0.38
CA ILE A 268 -6.92 4.77 0.20
C ILE A 268 -7.63 4.42 1.53
N PRO A 269 -8.57 3.46 1.57
CA PRO A 269 -9.29 3.15 2.80
C PRO A 269 -8.37 2.59 3.90
N LEU A 270 -7.37 1.79 3.55
CA LEU A 270 -6.45 1.19 4.51
C LEU A 270 -5.61 2.28 5.21
N VAL A 271 -4.97 3.14 4.43
CA VAL A 271 -4.13 4.23 4.96
C VAL A 271 -4.96 5.25 5.75
N ARG A 272 -6.17 5.57 5.30
CA ARG A 272 -7.08 6.48 6.03
C ARG A 272 -7.46 5.97 7.41
N ASN A 273 -7.64 4.67 7.55
CA ASN A 273 -8.04 4.03 8.80
C ASN A 273 -6.85 3.54 9.64
N ASN A 274 -5.62 3.98 9.33
CA ASN A 274 -4.39 3.55 10.00
C ASN A 274 -4.19 2.03 10.04
N LEU A 275 -4.75 1.33 9.06
CA LEU A 275 -4.51 -0.08 8.82
C LEU A 275 -3.18 -0.27 8.08
N SER A 276 -2.63 -1.47 8.14
CA SER A 276 -1.45 -1.80 7.34
C SER A 276 -1.74 -1.61 5.85
N PRO A 277 -0.88 -0.91 5.10
CA PRO A 277 -1.04 -0.83 3.65
C PRO A 277 -0.85 -2.19 2.97
N LEU A 278 -1.53 -2.39 1.85
CA LEU A 278 -1.39 -3.58 0.99
C LEU A 278 -0.27 -3.35 -0.02
N SER A 279 0.82 -4.09 0.08
CA SER A 279 2.00 -3.95 -0.79
C SER A 279 2.20 -5.08 -1.79
N PHE A 280 1.26 -6.02 -1.89
CA PHE A 280 1.30 -7.13 -2.85
C PHE A 280 2.54 -8.03 -2.71
N ILE A 281 3.08 -8.12 -1.48
CA ILE A 281 4.25 -8.94 -1.15
C ILE A 281 3.94 -10.41 -1.44
N ASP A 282 4.93 -11.15 -1.98
CA ASP A 282 4.87 -12.58 -2.27
C ASP A 282 3.72 -13.01 -3.20
N LEU A 283 3.20 -12.10 -4.02
CA LEU A 283 2.26 -12.47 -5.07
C LEU A 283 3.01 -12.93 -6.32
N ASP A 284 2.66 -14.13 -6.77
CA ASP A 284 3.07 -14.61 -8.08
C ASP A 284 2.34 -13.83 -9.18
N LYS A 285 3.07 -13.43 -10.23
CA LYS A 285 2.53 -12.62 -11.33
C LYS A 285 1.47 -13.36 -12.11
N ASP A 286 1.67 -14.66 -12.37
CA ASP A 286 0.74 -15.46 -13.20
C ASP A 286 -0.52 -15.82 -12.41
N ASP A 287 -0.40 -16.04 -11.09
CA ASP A 287 -1.53 -16.21 -10.19
C ASP A 287 -2.38 -14.95 -10.13
N TYR A 288 -1.75 -13.77 -9.94
CA TYR A 288 -2.44 -12.48 -9.94
C TYR A 288 -3.12 -12.21 -11.28
N ALA A 289 -2.42 -12.41 -12.39
CA ALA A 289 -2.99 -12.25 -13.73
C ALA A 289 -4.19 -13.17 -13.96
N SER A 290 -4.08 -14.45 -13.57
CA SER A 290 -5.15 -15.43 -13.69
C SER A 290 -6.38 -15.07 -12.85
N ALA A 291 -6.17 -14.61 -11.60
CA ALA A 291 -7.25 -14.16 -10.73
C ALA A 291 -7.95 -12.90 -11.27
N MET A 292 -7.18 -11.95 -11.85
CA MET A 292 -7.77 -10.79 -12.54
C MET A 292 -8.56 -11.21 -13.80
N ILE A 293 -8.07 -12.19 -14.57
CA ILE A 293 -8.79 -12.70 -15.73
C ILE A 293 -10.08 -13.41 -15.30
N ALA A 294 -10.10 -14.09 -14.14
CA ALA A 294 -11.33 -14.66 -13.59
C ALA A 294 -12.39 -13.57 -13.29
N CYS A 295 -11.96 -12.41 -12.77
CA CYS A 295 -12.83 -11.24 -12.62
C CYS A 295 -13.32 -10.74 -13.98
N TYR A 296 -12.44 -10.64 -14.98
CA TYR A 296 -12.76 -10.08 -16.28
C TYR A 296 -13.69 -10.98 -17.09
N GLU A 297 -13.40 -12.26 -17.18
CA GLU A 297 -14.12 -13.18 -18.08
C GLU A 297 -15.33 -13.84 -17.43
N LEU A 298 -15.24 -14.10 -16.12
CA LEU A 298 -16.25 -14.90 -15.43
C LEU A 298 -17.04 -14.10 -14.38
N ASN A 299 -16.66 -12.84 -14.09
CA ASN A 299 -17.14 -12.08 -12.93
C ASN A 299 -17.05 -12.90 -11.64
N ASN A 300 -15.96 -13.63 -11.49
CA ASN A 300 -15.69 -14.46 -10.33
C ASN A 300 -14.49 -13.90 -9.57
N GLU A 301 -14.77 -13.31 -8.43
CA GLU A 301 -13.81 -12.63 -7.57
C GLU A 301 -13.08 -13.56 -6.59
N LYS A 302 -13.57 -14.79 -6.38
CA LYS A 302 -13.04 -15.70 -5.35
C LYS A 302 -11.53 -15.92 -5.39
N PRO A 303 -10.90 -16.20 -6.55
CA PRO A 303 -9.45 -16.33 -6.61
C PRO A 303 -8.74 -15.04 -6.19
N MET A 304 -9.30 -13.86 -6.52
CA MET A 304 -8.72 -12.58 -6.15
C MET A 304 -8.91 -12.27 -4.65
N VAL A 305 -10.04 -12.70 -4.04
CA VAL A 305 -10.26 -12.62 -2.58
C VAL A 305 -9.15 -13.39 -1.84
N GLU A 306 -8.87 -14.63 -2.24
CA GLU A 306 -7.82 -15.45 -1.62
C GLU A 306 -6.43 -14.80 -1.73
N LEU A 307 -6.10 -14.23 -2.90
CA LEU A 307 -4.85 -13.51 -3.11
C LEU A 307 -4.77 -12.22 -2.28
N PHE A 308 -5.87 -11.48 -2.22
CA PHE A 308 -5.97 -10.24 -1.45
C PHE A 308 -5.71 -10.49 0.04
N ILE A 309 -6.41 -11.46 0.63
CA ILE A 309 -6.25 -11.82 2.05
C ILE A 309 -4.81 -12.26 2.34
N ARG A 310 -4.28 -13.18 1.54
CA ARG A 310 -2.91 -13.69 1.72
C ARG A 310 -1.87 -12.56 1.61
N SER A 311 -1.97 -11.72 0.59
CA SER A 311 -1.04 -10.63 0.40
C SER A 311 -1.16 -9.56 1.48
N TYR A 312 -2.38 -9.33 1.99
CA TYR A 312 -2.58 -8.41 3.10
C TYR A 312 -1.93 -8.92 4.40
N ILE A 313 -2.12 -10.19 4.74
CA ILE A 313 -1.47 -10.83 5.90
C ILE A 313 0.04 -10.72 5.78
N ARG A 314 0.62 -11.03 4.61
CA ARG A 314 2.06 -10.90 4.36
C ARG A 314 2.56 -9.46 4.52
N SER A 315 1.81 -8.49 4.02
CA SER A 315 2.14 -7.07 4.21
C SER A 315 2.14 -6.69 5.70
N CYS A 316 1.17 -7.18 6.46
CA CYS A 316 1.09 -6.95 7.90
C CYS A 316 2.27 -7.55 8.67
N GLU A 317 2.63 -8.80 8.40
CA GLU A 317 3.78 -9.49 8.99
C GLU A 317 5.08 -8.72 8.69
N HIS A 318 5.29 -8.37 7.42
CA HIS A 318 6.48 -7.66 6.98
C HIS A 318 6.64 -6.30 7.68
N TYR A 319 5.58 -5.48 7.72
CA TYR A 319 5.67 -4.16 8.36
C TYR A 319 5.73 -4.21 9.89
N SER A 320 5.26 -5.27 10.53
CA SER A 320 5.46 -5.48 11.97
C SER A 320 6.94 -5.63 12.29
N VAL A 321 7.66 -6.47 11.54
CA VAL A 321 9.11 -6.63 11.70
C VAL A 321 9.87 -5.32 11.44
N VAL A 322 9.44 -4.54 10.43
CA VAL A 322 10.05 -3.23 10.13
C VAL A 322 9.90 -2.26 11.30
N VAL A 323 8.70 -2.17 11.89
CA VAL A 323 8.45 -1.29 13.05
C VAL A 323 9.28 -1.72 14.27
N GLU A 324 9.33 -3.02 14.54
CA GLU A 324 10.16 -3.57 15.63
C GLU A 324 11.65 -3.30 15.40
N ALA A 325 12.15 -3.48 14.17
CA ALA A 325 13.55 -3.22 13.83
C ALA A 325 13.93 -1.74 13.92
N MET A 326 12.98 -0.83 13.66
CA MET A 326 13.18 0.62 13.81
C MET A 326 13.25 1.07 15.28
N GLY A 327 12.91 0.19 16.23
CA GLY A 327 12.87 0.53 17.66
C GLY A 327 11.86 1.63 17.99
N ILE A 328 10.85 1.82 17.14
CA ILE A 328 9.83 2.85 17.34
C ILE A 328 8.91 2.39 18.47
N ASP A 329 9.00 3.07 19.60
CA ASP A 329 8.03 2.91 20.68
C ASP A 329 6.71 3.59 20.27
N THR A 330 5.80 2.78 19.72
CA THR A 330 4.50 3.25 19.21
C THR A 330 3.67 3.94 20.28
N LEU A 331 3.73 3.49 21.53
CA LEU A 331 3.00 4.11 22.66
C LEU A 331 3.60 5.48 23.01
N ARG A 332 4.92 5.62 22.92
CA ARG A 332 5.56 6.93 23.10
C ARG A 332 5.16 7.95 22.04
N VAL A 333 4.95 7.50 20.81
CA VAL A 333 4.47 8.36 19.70
C VAL A 333 2.99 8.68 19.88
N LEU A 334 2.17 7.67 20.18
CA LEU A 334 0.73 7.79 20.40
C LEU A 334 0.39 8.82 21.46
N TYR A 335 1.01 8.71 22.64
CA TYR A 335 0.74 9.55 23.79
C TYR A 335 1.74 10.72 23.95
N ARG A 336 2.41 11.12 22.86
CA ARG A 336 3.38 12.24 22.90
C ARG A 336 2.75 13.53 23.44
N GLY A 337 1.54 13.87 23.02
CA GLY A 337 0.82 15.05 23.46
C GLY A 337 0.51 14.99 24.96
N GLN A 338 -0.10 13.92 25.40
CA GLN A 338 -0.48 13.69 26.79
C GLN A 338 0.73 13.68 27.73
N ARG A 339 1.83 13.01 27.32
CA ARG A 339 3.09 13.03 28.11
C ARG A 339 3.65 14.44 28.24
N ARG A 340 3.67 15.23 27.18
CA ARG A 340 4.15 16.61 27.21
C ARG A 340 3.30 17.50 28.12
N ILE A 341 1.98 17.38 28.05
CA ILE A 341 1.05 18.10 28.91
C ILE A 341 1.31 17.75 30.37
N LEU A 342 1.34 16.46 30.72
CA LEU A 342 1.56 16.01 32.07
C LEU A 342 2.91 16.44 32.65
N ILE A 343 3.99 16.34 31.84
CA ILE A 343 5.33 16.81 32.26
C ILE A 343 5.31 18.32 32.46
N SER A 344 4.67 19.07 31.56
CA SER A 344 4.54 20.54 31.72
C SER A 344 3.83 20.93 33.01
N GLU A 345 2.76 20.23 33.37
CA GLU A 345 2.01 20.44 34.61
C GLU A 345 2.86 20.11 35.84
N ILE A 346 3.57 18.99 35.81
CA ILE A 346 4.44 18.56 36.94
C ILE A 346 5.56 19.59 37.20
N VAL A 347 6.24 20.01 36.15
CA VAL A 347 7.34 20.97 36.24
C VAL A 347 6.83 22.38 36.54
N GLY A 348 5.79 22.86 35.84
CA GLY A 348 5.24 24.20 36.04
C GLY A 348 4.62 24.43 37.41
N ASN A 349 4.02 23.37 38.00
CA ASN A 349 3.49 23.42 39.38
C ASN A 349 4.52 23.02 40.44
N LEU A 350 5.77 22.79 40.08
CA LEU A 350 6.88 22.42 40.95
C LEU A 350 6.54 21.23 41.88
N LEU A 351 5.84 20.22 41.32
CA LEU A 351 5.44 19.02 42.07
C LEU A 351 6.67 18.18 42.44
N THR A 352 6.64 17.57 43.64
CA THR A 352 7.74 16.74 44.16
C THR A 352 7.22 15.42 44.76
N GLY A 353 8.04 14.43 44.83
CA GLY A 353 7.84 13.17 45.57
C GLY A 353 6.48 12.53 45.35
N SER A 354 5.66 12.39 46.41
CA SER A 354 4.34 11.72 46.33
C SER A 354 3.32 12.50 45.50
N ALA A 355 3.45 13.82 45.34
CA ALA A 355 2.58 14.64 44.51
C ALA A 355 2.73 14.31 43.02
N ILE A 356 3.97 14.08 42.56
CA ILE A 356 4.25 13.61 41.18
C ILE A 356 3.57 12.30 40.95
N LYS A 357 3.76 11.31 41.83
CA LYS A 357 3.19 9.97 41.68
C LYS A 357 1.65 10.03 41.58
N LYS A 358 1.02 10.78 42.47
CA LYS A 358 -0.42 10.96 42.47
C LYS A 358 -0.91 11.62 41.20
N ARG A 359 -0.25 12.70 40.74
CA ARG A 359 -0.65 13.38 39.48
C ARG A 359 -0.54 12.48 38.25
N ILE A 360 0.53 11.66 38.18
CA ILE A 360 0.71 10.69 37.10
C ILE A 360 -0.42 9.65 37.13
N GLU A 361 -0.75 9.11 38.30
CA GLU A 361 -1.83 8.11 38.45
C GLU A 361 -3.21 8.68 38.07
N ASP A 362 -3.54 9.90 38.54
CA ASP A 362 -4.82 10.55 38.25
C ASP A 362 -4.96 10.86 36.75
N PHE A 363 -3.96 11.52 36.15
CA PHE A 363 -3.93 11.83 34.72
C PHE A 363 -4.02 10.56 33.86
N THR A 364 -3.30 9.51 34.24
CA THR A 364 -3.28 8.25 33.49
C THR A 364 -4.65 7.56 33.52
N LYS A 365 -5.38 7.65 34.62
CA LYS A 365 -6.74 7.09 34.70
C LYS A 365 -7.75 7.84 33.83
N GLU A 366 -7.58 9.15 33.72
CA GLU A 366 -8.50 10.03 32.98
C GLU A 366 -8.25 9.97 31.46
N GLU A 367 -6.99 9.98 31.01
CA GLU A 367 -6.60 10.26 29.63
C GLU A 367 -6.04 9.06 28.87
N ILE A 368 -5.76 7.92 29.56
CA ILE A 368 -5.03 6.80 28.95
C ILE A 368 -5.86 5.52 29.05
N LEU A 369 -5.94 4.79 27.93
CA LEU A 369 -6.60 3.49 27.87
C LEU A 369 -5.98 2.51 28.88
N GLU A 370 -6.81 1.69 29.51
CA GLU A 370 -6.43 0.82 30.61
C GLU A 370 -5.23 -0.08 30.28
N GLU A 371 -5.22 -0.68 29.10
CA GLU A 371 -4.16 -1.55 28.61
C GLU A 371 -2.79 -0.85 28.45
N HIS A 372 -2.77 0.48 28.26
CA HIS A 372 -1.55 1.26 28.05
C HIS A 372 -1.05 2.00 29.30
N ARG A 373 -1.82 2.03 30.37
CA ARG A 373 -1.54 2.84 31.58
C ARG A 373 -0.19 2.53 32.19
N GLN A 374 0.14 1.25 32.29
CA GLN A 374 1.38 0.79 32.93
C GLN A 374 2.61 1.30 32.16
N LYS A 375 2.62 1.15 30.85
CA LYS A 375 3.70 1.63 29.99
C LYS A 375 3.79 3.15 29.95
N PHE A 376 2.64 3.85 29.85
CA PHE A 376 2.58 5.30 29.87
C PHE A 376 3.20 5.89 31.16
N MET A 377 2.83 5.34 32.34
CA MET A 377 3.39 5.76 33.61
C MET A 377 4.91 5.53 33.69
N ALA A 378 5.40 4.43 33.14
CA ALA A 378 6.84 4.14 33.08
C ALA A 378 7.56 5.16 32.18
N ASP A 379 7.00 5.46 31.01
CA ASP A 379 7.56 6.42 30.06
C ASP A 379 7.61 7.84 30.63
N VAL A 380 6.55 8.28 31.32
CA VAL A 380 6.53 9.61 31.97
C VAL A 380 7.59 9.71 33.06
N LYS A 381 7.75 8.67 33.89
CA LYS A 381 8.77 8.63 34.92
C LYS A 381 10.18 8.72 34.32
N GLN A 382 10.45 7.94 33.29
CA GLN A 382 11.72 7.97 32.58
C GLN A 382 11.99 9.33 31.95
N ASP A 383 10.96 9.97 31.37
CA ASP A 383 11.08 11.31 30.79
C ASP A 383 11.42 12.35 31.88
N LEU A 384 10.76 12.30 33.04
CA LEU A 384 11.05 13.21 34.17
C LEU A 384 12.49 13.05 34.72
N GLU A 385 12.96 11.79 34.81
CA GLU A 385 14.33 11.49 35.25
C GLU A 385 15.39 12.05 34.30
N ASN A 386 15.08 12.08 33.01
CA ASN A 386 15.99 12.49 31.93
C ASN A 386 15.72 13.92 31.40
N LEU A 387 14.94 14.74 32.11
CA LEU A 387 14.68 16.12 31.70
C LEU A 387 15.94 16.96 31.71
N GLU A 388 16.26 17.55 30.55
CA GLU A 388 17.39 18.45 30.36
C GLU A 388 16.97 19.67 29.50
N PRO A 389 17.69 20.79 29.56
CA PRO A 389 17.33 22.01 28.83
C PRO A 389 17.17 21.83 27.30
N PHE A 390 17.76 20.76 26.71
CA PHE A 390 17.69 20.50 25.28
C PHE A 390 16.46 19.67 24.89
N ASN A 391 15.80 18.97 25.84
CA ASN A 391 14.67 18.05 25.48
C ASN A 391 13.30 18.56 25.96
N ILE A 392 13.19 19.74 26.56
CA ILE A 392 11.92 20.36 26.96
C ILE A 392 11.22 21.11 25.82
N ALA A 393 11.79 21.13 24.62
CA ALA A 393 11.21 21.81 23.45
C ALA A 393 9.82 21.29 23.13
N GLY A 394 8.85 22.19 22.99
CA GLY A 394 7.44 21.86 22.70
C GLY A 394 6.65 21.35 23.91
N MET A 395 7.19 21.42 25.14
CA MET A 395 6.48 21.10 26.37
C MET A 395 5.88 22.34 27.06
N GLY A 396 6.17 23.56 26.57
CA GLY A 396 5.73 24.78 27.25
C GLY A 396 6.48 25.09 28.55
N ILE A 397 7.63 24.45 28.78
CA ILE A 397 8.49 24.62 29.96
C ILE A 397 9.65 25.51 29.56
N SER A 398 9.94 26.54 30.36
CA SER A 398 11.17 27.33 30.22
C SER A 398 12.37 26.65 30.88
N LYS A 399 13.59 27.05 30.51
CA LYS A 399 14.81 26.58 31.21
C LYS A 399 14.79 26.92 32.68
N GLN A 400 14.22 28.09 33.04
CA GLN A 400 14.13 28.52 34.43
C GLN A 400 13.17 27.62 35.21
N ASP A 401 11.97 27.34 34.67
CA ASP A 401 11.00 26.44 35.31
C ASP A 401 11.60 25.05 35.58
N LEU A 402 12.41 24.54 34.64
CA LEU A 402 13.08 23.26 34.82
C LEU A 402 14.14 23.33 35.95
N MET A 403 14.92 24.41 36.01
CA MET A 403 15.93 24.60 37.06
C MET A 403 15.29 24.72 38.45
N ASP A 404 14.24 25.54 38.55
CA ASP A 404 13.49 25.74 39.80
C ASP A 404 12.83 24.42 40.28
N TRP A 405 12.35 23.61 39.34
CA TRP A 405 11.81 22.32 39.66
C TRP A 405 12.88 21.31 40.10
N LYS A 406 14.04 21.25 39.42
CA LYS A 406 15.14 20.36 39.79
C LYS A 406 15.74 20.71 41.17
N GLU A 407 15.78 21.98 41.55
CA GLU A 407 16.26 22.42 42.88
C GLU A 407 15.34 22.00 44.04
N LYS A 408 14.06 21.68 43.70
CA LYS A 408 13.08 21.25 44.72
C LYS A 408 12.96 19.73 44.86
N GLN A 409 13.59 18.96 43.94
CA GLN A 409 13.58 17.49 44.00
C GLN A 409 14.53 17.00 45.07
#